data_022dae997a005c2b4c4f237feeb6cdff
#
_entry.id   022dae997a005c2b4c4f237feeb6cdff
#
_cell.length_a   1.000
_cell.length_b   1.000
_cell.length_c   1.000
_cell.angle_alpha   90.00
_cell.angle_beta   90.00
_cell.angle_gamma   90.00
#
_symmetry.space_group_name_H-M   'P 1'
#
loop_
_entity.id
_entity.type
_entity.pdbx_description
1 polymer ?
#
loop_
_entity_poly.entity_id
_entity_poly.type
_entity_poly.pdbx_seq_one_letter_code
_entity_poly.pdbx_strand_id
1 'polypeptide(L)'
;MIPKIIHYCWFGKGKYPPLVKKCINSWKKAMPDYELKLWNEDCFDINSITYMKKCYEMHKWAFISDYVRLYALYNDGGIYLDTDVMVLKTFDPLLDCNAFWGLEAIAEENYVFPESGVFGTVKKFHILEEIMEYYHQLDEYNITSDDFTRLCNCTSIENRTIYKNDGSIQLVTAPVAIEDTLKKYGFKNEIRNQVLKEDIRIWAEPIIQNHQKIDTPETIAHHLNDSSWFFTDRGPFFKFCHNHPFWIPLYKKIEKITSK
;
A
#
# COMPACT_ATOMS: atom_id res chain seq x y z
N MET A 1 0.62 -22.89 -0.94
CA MET A 1 1.07 -22.24 0.33
C MET A 1 1.99 -21.08 -0.02
N ILE A 2 1.77 -19.92 0.56
CA ILE A 2 2.53 -18.69 0.35
C ILE A 2 3.94 -18.85 0.99
N PRO A 3 5.03 -18.50 0.27
CA PRO A 3 6.40 -18.59 0.80
C PRO A 3 6.65 -17.66 2.01
N LYS A 4 7.53 -18.07 2.92
CA LYS A 4 7.97 -17.28 4.07
C LYS A 4 9.01 -16.23 3.68
N ILE A 5 8.63 -15.31 2.80
CA ILE A 5 9.42 -14.18 2.33
C ILE A 5 8.64 -12.91 2.59
N ILE A 6 9.27 -11.92 3.22
CA ILE A 6 8.71 -10.57 3.41
C ILE A 6 9.37 -9.62 2.42
N HIS A 7 8.59 -9.08 1.52
CA HIS A 7 9.02 -8.04 0.60
C HIS A 7 8.63 -6.67 1.13
N TYR A 8 9.53 -5.70 0.98
CA TYR A 8 9.27 -4.31 1.29
C TYR A 8 10.06 -3.38 0.37
N CYS A 9 9.57 -2.19 0.14
CA CYS A 9 10.16 -1.21 -0.75
C CYS A 9 10.78 -0.05 0.03
N TRP A 10 11.95 0.44 -0.44
CA TRP A 10 12.54 1.67 0.04
C TRP A 10 13.32 2.36 -1.06
N PHE A 11 12.70 3.30 -1.74
CA PHE A 11 13.28 4.09 -2.83
C PHE A 11 13.72 5.47 -2.37
N GLY A 12 14.58 6.15 -3.17
CA GLY A 12 15.08 7.49 -2.90
C GLY A 12 16.34 7.53 -2.03
N LYS A 13 16.93 6.37 -1.68
CA LYS A 13 18.21 6.25 -0.93
C LYS A 13 18.27 6.97 0.43
N GLY A 14 17.10 7.37 0.96
CA GLY A 14 17.01 8.02 2.28
C GLY A 14 17.31 7.06 3.43
N LYS A 15 17.71 7.61 4.58
CA LYS A 15 17.87 6.83 5.82
C LYS A 15 16.50 6.44 6.36
N TYR A 16 16.39 5.22 6.89
CA TYR A 16 15.15 4.79 7.57
C TYR A 16 14.83 5.67 8.77
N PRO A 17 13.64 6.27 8.82
CA PRO A 17 13.12 6.93 10.00
C PRO A 17 13.03 5.96 11.21
N PRO A 18 12.92 6.47 12.45
CA PRO A 18 12.78 5.63 13.65
C PRO A 18 11.59 4.66 13.57
N LEU A 19 10.45 5.10 13.02
CA LEU A 19 9.25 4.29 12.85
C LEU A 19 9.53 3.08 11.95
N VAL A 20 10.09 3.30 10.76
CA VAL A 20 10.44 2.24 9.80
C VAL A 20 11.37 1.21 10.44
N LYS A 21 12.40 1.66 11.18
CA LYS A 21 13.30 0.76 11.91
C LYS A 21 12.55 -0.07 12.96
N LYS A 22 11.61 0.54 13.68
CA LYS A 22 10.79 -0.14 14.69
C LYS A 22 9.91 -1.21 14.04
N CYS A 23 9.27 -0.90 12.90
CA CYS A 23 8.45 -1.85 12.15
C CYS A 23 9.28 -3.02 11.63
N ILE A 24 10.39 -2.78 10.93
CA ILE A 24 11.28 -3.85 10.43
C ILE A 24 11.82 -4.73 11.58
N ASN A 25 12.14 -4.14 12.73
CA ASN A 25 12.57 -4.92 13.90
C ASN A 25 11.44 -5.79 14.46
N SER A 26 10.18 -5.34 14.39
CA SER A 26 9.04 -6.16 14.80
C SER A 26 8.88 -7.40 13.90
N TRP A 27 9.10 -7.26 12.58
CA TRP A 27 9.08 -8.37 11.63
C TRP A 27 10.12 -9.44 11.97
N LYS A 28 11.37 -9.03 12.18
CA LYS A 28 12.47 -9.92 12.56
C LYS A 28 12.21 -10.67 13.87
N LYS A 29 11.53 -10.00 14.81
CA LYS A 29 11.18 -10.59 16.11
C LYS A 29 10.04 -11.59 16.01
N ALA A 30 8.97 -11.24 15.27
CA ALA A 30 7.77 -12.05 15.16
C ALA A 30 7.93 -13.23 14.19
N MET A 31 8.82 -13.08 13.19
CA MET A 31 9.02 -14.01 12.08
C MET A 31 10.52 -14.24 11.81
N PRO A 32 11.26 -14.83 12.75
CA PRO A 32 12.72 -15.01 12.62
C PRO A 32 13.12 -16.02 11.54
N ASP A 33 12.18 -16.84 11.08
CA ASP A 33 12.35 -17.84 10.02
C ASP A 33 11.90 -17.36 8.63
N TYR A 34 11.50 -16.08 8.51
CA TYR A 34 11.17 -15.48 7.23
C TYR A 34 12.38 -14.76 6.62
N GLU A 35 12.54 -14.89 5.31
CA GLU A 35 13.49 -14.08 4.55
C GLU A 35 12.95 -12.65 4.41
N LEU A 36 13.78 -11.62 4.66
CA LEU A 36 13.45 -10.23 4.40
C LEU A 36 14.11 -9.77 3.11
N LYS A 37 13.32 -9.35 2.13
CA LYS A 37 13.78 -8.92 0.81
C LYS A 37 13.45 -7.45 0.55
N LEU A 38 14.48 -6.62 0.58
CA LEU A 38 14.38 -5.20 0.23
C LEU A 38 14.33 -5.02 -1.28
N TRP A 39 13.43 -4.17 -1.75
CA TRP A 39 13.35 -3.67 -3.11
C TRP A 39 13.69 -2.18 -3.15
N ASN A 40 14.70 -1.84 -3.95
CA ASN A 40 15.21 -0.49 -4.15
C ASN A 40 15.86 -0.35 -5.52
N GLU A 41 16.53 0.76 -5.77
CA GLU A 41 17.23 1.06 -7.02
C GLU A 41 18.39 0.11 -7.35
N ASP A 42 18.90 -0.64 -6.36
CA ASP A 42 20.03 -1.55 -6.57
C ASP A 42 19.58 -2.91 -7.13
N CYS A 43 18.31 -3.27 -6.96
CA CYS A 43 17.77 -4.58 -7.35
C CYS A 43 16.56 -4.52 -8.29
N PHE A 44 16.02 -3.31 -8.55
CA PHE A 44 14.92 -3.12 -9.48
C PHE A 44 15.26 -2.05 -10.54
N ASP A 45 15.08 -2.39 -11.82
CA ASP A 45 15.29 -1.44 -12.91
C ASP A 45 14.13 -0.46 -13.01
N ILE A 46 14.34 0.74 -12.48
CA ILE A 46 13.37 1.84 -12.52
C ILE A 46 13.00 2.25 -13.95
N ASN A 47 13.88 2.00 -14.93
CA ASN A 47 13.62 2.37 -16.32
C ASN A 47 12.86 1.30 -17.09
N SER A 48 12.53 0.16 -16.47
CA SER A 48 11.79 -0.93 -17.11
C SER A 48 10.38 -0.55 -17.55
N ILE A 49 9.80 0.48 -16.91
CA ILE A 49 8.47 1.01 -17.23
C ILE A 49 8.53 2.54 -17.17
N THR A 50 8.06 3.23 -18.22
CA THR A 50 8.08 4.70 -18.31
C THR A 50 7.38 5.38 -17.14
N TYR A 51 6.26 4.81 -16.67
CA TYR A 51 5.56 5.28 -15.48
C TYR A 51 6.47 5.33 -14.25
N MET A 52 7.24 4.28 -13.99
CA MET A 52 8.13 4.20 -12.83
C MET A 52 9.28 5.20 -12.92
N LYS A 53 9.85 5.37 -14.12
CA LYS A 53 10.88 6.39 -14.37
C LYS A 53 10.35 7.79 -14.05
N LYS A 54 9.14 8.14 -14.50
CA LYS A 54 8.47 9.42 -14.19
C LYS A 54 8.23 9.58 -12.70
N CYS A 55 7.73 8.56 -12.01
CA CYS A 55 7.54 8.58 -10.56
C CYS A 55 8.86 8.83 -9.83
N TYR A 56 9.95 8.22 -10.30
CA TYR A 56 11.28 8.39 -9.73
C TYR A 56 11.80 9.82 -9.90
N GLU A 57 11.72 10.37 -11.11
CA GLU A 57 12.12 11.74 -11.42
C GLU A 57 11.33 12.78 -10.60
N MET A 58 10.07 12.49 -10.30
CA MET A 58 9.19 13.33 -9.48
C MET A 58 9.24 13.01 -7.98
N HIS A 59 10.12 12.09 -7.53
CA HIS A 59 10.27 11.66 -6.15
C HIS A 59 8.99 11.06 -5.54
N LYS A 60 8.15 10.41 -6.35
CA LYS A 60 6.89 9.79 -5.92
C LYS A 60 7.11 8.32 -5.54
N TRP A 61 7.86 8.08 -4.46
CA TRP A 61 8.35 6.76 -4.04
C TRP A 61 7.25 5.74 -3.77
N ALA A 62 6.13 6.16 -3.17
CA ALA A 62 4.99 5.29 -2.89
C ALA A 62 4.39 4.70 -4.17
N PHE A 63 4.26 5.52 -5.23
CA PHE A 63 3.73 5.07 -6.52
C PHE A 63 4.67 4.09 -7.24
N ILE A 64 5.98 4.17 -7.00
CA ILE A 64 6.92 3.13 -7.43
C ILE A 64 6.64 1.84 -6.65
N SER A 65 6.47 1.94 -5.35
CA SER A 65 6.15 0.79 -4.49
C SER A 65 4.86 0.10 -4.92
N ASP A 66 3.88 0.84 -5.42
CA ASP A 66 2.59 0.29 -5.87
C ASP A 66 2.76 -0.76 -6.99
N TYR A 67 3.68 -0.54 -7.89
CA TYR A 67 4.02 -1.54 -8.91
C TYR A 67 4.98 -2.62 -8.38
N VAL A 68 6.04 -2.19 -7.69
CA VAL A 68 7.11 -3.12 -7.28
C VAL A 68 6.62 -4.17 -6.29
N ARG A 69 5.65 -3.85 -5.42
CA ARG A 69 5.01 -4.84 -4.53
C ARG A 69 4.35 -5.99 -5.29
N LEU A 70 3.69 -5.69 -6.39
CA LEU A 70 3.05 -6.68 -7.26
C LEU A 70 4.10 -7.52 -8.00
N TYR A 71 5.10 -6.85 -8.59
CA TYR A 71 6.21 -7.49 -9.28
C TYR A 71 7.00 -8.45 -8.38
N ALA A 72 7.29 -8.02 -7.15
CA ALA A 72 7.99 -8.82 -6.16
C ALA A 72 7.25 -10.12 -5.84
N LEU A 73 5.97 -10.01 -5.50
CA LEU A 73 5.14 -11.16 -5.16
C LEU A 73 4.87 -12.06 -6.38
N TYR A 74 4.70 -11.50 -7.56
CA TYR A 74 4.56 -12.30 -8.77
C TYR A 74 5.80 -13.16 -9.02
N ASN A 75 7.00 -12.60 -8.87
CA ASN A 75 8.22 -13.32 -9.16
C ASN A 75 8.64 -14.33 -8.09
N ASP A 76 8.39 -14.06 -6.83
CA ASP A 76 8.91 -14.88 -5.73
C ASP A 76 7.79 -15.51 -4.88
N GLY A 77 6.58 -14.96 -4.90
CA GLY A 77 5.57 -15.21 -3.88
C GLY A 77 5.98 -14.58 -2.56
N GLY A 78 5.20 -14.79 -1.50
CA GLY A 78 5.50 -14.27 -0.17
C GLY A 78 4.51 -13.21 0.28
N ILE A 79 4.92 -12.36 1.21
CA ILE A 79 4.12 -11.30 1.82
C ILE A 79 4.76 -9.95 1.50
N TYR A 80 3.97 -8.98 1.08
CA TYR A 80 4.37 -7.59 1.02
C TYR A 80 3.94 -6.86 2.28
N LEU A 81 4.85 -6.09 2.85
CA LEU A 81 4.58 -5.19 3.96
C LEU A 81 5.07 -3.77 3.63
N ASP A 82 4.19 -2.79 3.81
CA ASP A 82 4.61 -1.39 3.84
C ASP A 82 5.50 -1.12 5.06
N THR A 83 6.41 -0.18 4.95
CA THR A 83 7.47 0.03 5.97
C THR A 83 6.95 0.62 7.28
N ASP A 84 5.69 0.97 7.35
CA ASP A 84 4.95 1.41 8.55
C ASP A 84 4.00 0.34 9.09
N VAL A 85 4.17 -0.92 8.69
CA VAL A 85 3.43 -2.06 9.26
C VAL A 85 4.15 -2.60 10.50
N MET A 86 3.47 -2.56 11.64
CA MET A 86 3.94 -3.17 12.90
C MET A 86 3.40 -4.60 13.00
N VAL A 87 4.29 -5.58 13.08
CA VAL A 87 3.91 -6.99 13.22
C VAL A 87 4.03 -7.43 14.68
N LEU A 88 2.97 -8.08 15.19
CA LEU A 88 2.86 -8.58 16.57
C LEU A 88 3.06 -10.08 16.64
N LYS A 89 2.63 -10.82 15.61
CA LYS A 89 2.67 -12.30 15.52
C LYS A 89 3.03 -12.74 14.12
N THR A 90 3.41 -14.03 14.00
CA THR A 90 3.68 -14.64 12.68
C THR A 90 2.45 -14.63 11.78
N PHE A 91 2.68 -14.50 10.48
CA PHE A 91 1.67 -14.67 9.44
C PHE A 91 1.38 -16.13 9.09
N ASP A 92 2.04 -17.10 9.73
CA ASP A 92 1.88 -18.55 9.44
C ASP A 92 0.41 -18.99 9.30
N PRO A 93 -0.53 -18.54 10.15
CA PRO A 93 -1.94 -18.92 10.01
C PRO A 93 -2.62 -18.45 8.73
N LEU A 94 -2.05 -17.48 8.02
CA LEU A 94 -2.62 -16.90 6.81
C LEU A 94 -2.03 -17.46 5.51
N LEU A 95 -0.99 -18.33 5.59
CA LEU A 95 -0.23 -18.76 4.42
C LEU A 95 -0.86 -19.92 3.62
N ASP A 96 -1.85 -20.61 4.18
CA ASP A 96 -2.48 -21.77 3.54
C ASP A 96 -3.63 -21.36 2.62
N CYS A 97 -3.27 -20.58 1.58
CA CYS A 97 -4.15 -20.13 0.51
C CYS A 97 -3.31 -19.70 -0.70
N ASN A 98 -3.95 -19.35 -1.82
CA ASN A 98 -3.25 -18.82 -2.98
C ASN A 98 -2.91 -17.33 -2.81
N ALA A 99 -3.78 -16.57 -2.13
CA ALA A 99 -3.52 -15.19 -1.80
C ALA A 99 -4.34 -14.73 -0.58
N PHE A 100 -3.84 -13.71 0.13
CA PHE A 100 -4.62 -13.00 1.13
C PHE A 100 -4.41 -11.50 1.04
N TRP A 101 -5.43 -10.73 1.44
CA TRP A 101 -5.39 -9.29 1.68
C TRP A 101 -6.02 -8.97 3.03
N GLY A 102 -5.53 -7.89 3.69
CA GLY A 102 -6.28 -7.21 4.72
C GLY A 102 -7.43 -6.40 4.15
N LEU A 103 -8.27 -5.86 5.02
CA LEU A 103 -9.28 -4.84 4.67
C LEU A 103 -8.91 -3.50 5.29
N GLU A 104 -8.98 -2.44 4.50
CA GLU A 104 -8.94 -1.07 4.97
C GLU A 104 -10.35 -0.46 4.90
N ALA A 105 -10.72 0.32 5.93
CA ALA A 105 -12.04 0.96 6.01
C ALA A 105 -11.89 2.48 6.04
N ILE A 106 -12.71 3.16 5.22
CA ILE A 106 -12.91 4.61 5.31
C ILE A 106 -14.21 4.83 6.07
N ALA A 107 -14.09 5.15 7.37
CA ALA A 107 -15.23 5.22 8.27
C ALA A 107 -16.25 6.30 7.85
N GLU A 108 -15.78 7.45 7.36
CA GLU A 108 -16.60 8.57 6.91
C GLU A 108 -17.46 8.22 5.68
N GLU A 109 -17.00 7.27 4.87
CA GLU A 109 -17.68 6.85 3.63
C GLU A 109 -18.44 5.53 3.79
N ASN A 110 -18.31 4.86 4.94
CA ASN A 110 -18.81 3.49 5.14
C ASN A 110 -18.37 2.55 4.00
N TYR A 111 -17.11 2.71 3.58
CA TYR A 111 -16.52 2.01 2.45
C TYR A 111 -15.31 1.18 2.89
N VAL A 112 -15.17 -0.02 2.35
CA VAL A 112 -14.04 -0.90 2.60
C VAL A 112 -13.43 -1.41 1.30
N PHE A 113 -12.13 -1.60 1.29
CA PHE A 113 -11.37 -2.07 0.13
C PHE A 113 -10.21 -2.96 0.58
N PRO A 114 -9.65 -3.77 -0.35
CA PRO A 114 -8.49 -4.58 -0.03
C PRO A 114 -7.26 -3.71 0.29
N GLU A 115 -6.60 -4.03 1.39
CA GLU A 115 -5.40 -3.35 1.87
C GLU A 115 -4.24 -3.52 0.89
N SER A 116 -3.60 -2.44 0.49
CA SER A 116 -2.45 -2.50 -0.42
C SER A 116 -1.10 -2.62 0.29
N GLY A 117 -1.04 -2.27 1.58
CA GLY A 117 0.18 -2.29 2.39
C GLY A 117 0.46 -3.61 3.09
N VAL A 118 -0.52 -4.54 3.14
CA VAL A 118 -0.39 -5.86 3.78
C VAL A 118 -1.13 -6.91 2.98
N PHE A 119 -0.42 -7.70 2.19
CA PHE A 119 -1.00 -8.81 1.45
C PHE A 119 0.06 -9.86 1.08
N GLY A 120 -0.38 -11.07 0.74
CA GLY A 120 0.52 -12.14 0.36
C GLY A 120 -0.04 -13.02 -0.74
N THR A 121 0.83 -13.61 -1.57
CA THR A 121 0.42 -14.48 -2.67
C THR A 121 1.41 -15.62 -2.89
N VAL A 122 0.93 -16.69 -3.52
CA VAL A 122 1.83 -17.69 -4.11
C VAL A 122 2.58 -17.08 -5.30
N LYS A 123 3.74 -17.66 -5.62
CA LYS A 123 4.55 -17.26 -6.79
C LYS A 123 3.75 -17.44 -8.09
N LYS A 124 3.92 -16.50 -9.04
CA LYS A 124 3.28 -16.52 -10.38
C LYS A 124 1.75 -16.55 -10.30
N PHE A 125 1.19 -15.87 -9.28
CA PHE A 125 -0.25 -15.75 -9.18
C PHE A 125 -0.76 -14.77 -10.23
N HIS A 126 -1.50 -15.29 -11.22
CA HIS A 126 -1.88 -14.54 -12.43
C HIS A 126 -2.68 -13.25 -12.16
N ILE A 127 -3.40 -13.19 -11.05
CA ILE A 127 -4.17 -11.98 -10.67
C ILE A 127 -3.24 -10.78 -10.49
N LEU A 128 -1.99 -10.99 -10.06
CA LEU A 128 -1.01 -9.90 -9.96
C LEU A 128 -0.63 -9.35 -11.34
N GLU A 129 -0.63 -10.17 -12.39
CA GLU A 129 -0.43 -9.70 -13.77
C GLU A 129 -1.59 -8.82 -14.22
N GLU A 130 -2.83 -9.21 -13.90
CA GLU A 130 -4.02 -8.39 -14.20
C GLU A 130 -3.94 -7.01 -13.51
N ILE A 131 -3.46 -6.98 -12.25
CA ILE A 131 -3.29 -5.70 -11.53
C ILE A 131 -2.13 -4.88 -12.13
N MET A 132 -1.00 -5.52 -12.48
CA MET A 132 0.14 -4.82 -13.09
C MET A 132 -0.20 -4.23 -14.46
N GLU A 133 -1.15 -4.80 -15.19
CA GLU A 133 -1.60 -4.28 -16.48
C GLU A 133 -2.15 -2.85 -16.39
N TYR A 134 -2.75 -2.46 -15.25
CA TYR A 134 -3.14 -1.06 -15.03
C TYR A 134 -1.95 -0.11 -15.16
N TYR A 135 -0.77 -0.50 -14.71
CA TYR A 135 0.45 0.31 -14.75
C TYR A 135 1.14 0.27 -16.10
N HIS A 136 1.06 -0.85 -16.83
CA HIS A 136 1.58 -0.96 -18.20
C HIS A 136 0.79 -0.03 -19.13
N GLN A 137 -0.51 0.08 -18.97
CA GLN A 137 -1.35 1.00 -19.72
C GLN A 137 -1.04 2.48 -19.44
N LEU A 138 -0.41 2.80 -18.30
CA LEU A 138 0.00 4.18 -17.96
C LEU A 138 1.27 4.63 -18.69
N ASP A 139 1.97 3.74 -19.37
CA ASP A 139 3.27 4.01 -19.98
C ASP A 139 3.21 5.04 -21.12
N GLU A 140 2.08 5.16 -21.81
CA GLU A 140 1.86 6.07 -22.94
C GLU A 140 1.52 7.51 -22.53
N TYR A 141 1.40 7.81 -21.22
CA TYR A 141 0.83 9.07 -20.76
C TYR A 141 1.83 10.08 -20.22
N ASN A 142 1.53 11.33 -20.48
CA ASN A 142 2.22 12.47 -19.92
C ASN A 142 1.68 12.77 -18.52
N ILE A 143 1.98 11.87 -17.55
CA ILE A 143 1.63 12.04 -16.14
C ILE A 143 2.43 13.22 -15.58
N THR A 144 1.77 14.12 -14.86
CA THR A 144 2.34 15.33 -14.29
C THR A 144 2.33 15.29 -12.75
N SER A 145 3.10 16.17 -12.12
CA SER A 145 3.03 16.36 -10.67
C SER A 145 1.64 16.75 -10.18
N ASP A 146 0.87 17.48 -11.01
CA ASP A 146 -0.50 17.89 -10.66
C ASP A 146 -1.45 16.70 -10.60
N ASP A 147 -1.26 15.68 -11.44
CA ASP A 147 -2.06 14.45 -11.41
C ASP A 147 -1.85 13.71 -10.07
N PHE A 148 -0.61 13.58 -9.61
CA PHE A 148 -0.32 13.00 -8.30
C PHE A 148 -0.91 13.84 -7.17
N THR A 149 -0.83 15.16 -7.25
CA THR A 149 -1.41 16.07 -6.27
C THR A 149 -2.94 15.91 -6.22
N ARG A 150 -3.60 15.77 -7.37
CA ARG A 150 -5.05 15.49 -7.43
C ARG A 150 -5.38 14.16 -6.75
N LEU A 151 -4.68 13.07 -7.05
CA LEU A 151 -4.90 11.77 -6.40
C LEU A 151 -4.70 11.85 -4.90
N CYS A 152 -3.63 12.49 -4.46
CA CYS A 152 -3.31 12.63 -3.03
C CYS A 152 -4.35 13.47 -2.27
N ASN A 153 -5.01 14.41 -2.92
CA ASN A 153 -6.03 15.27 -2.32
C ASN A 153 -7.44 14.69 -2.41
N CYS A 154 -7.62 13.54 -3.08
CA CYS A 154 -8.92 12.88 -3.14
C CYS A 154 -9.30 12.33 -1.77
N THR A 155 -10.46 12.73 -1.29
CA THR A 155 -11.01 12.28 0.00
C THR A 155 -11.76 10.97 -0.14
N SER A 156 -12.32 10.67 -1.32
CA SER A 156 -13.03 9.41 -1.58
C SER A 156 -12.22 8.48 -2.48
N ILE A 157 -12.39 7.17 -2.30
CA ILE A 157 -11.68 6.16 -3.07
C ILE A 157 -12.09 6.18 -4.56
N GLU A 158 -13.34 6.49 -4.85
CA GLU A 158 -13.88 6.60 -6.21
C GLU A 158 -13.15 7.67 -7.04
N ASN A 159 -12.61 8.70 -6.37
CA ASN A 159 -11.87 9.78 -6.99
C ASN A 159 -10.35 9.51 -7.10
N ARG A 160 -9.86 8.35 -6.61
CA ARG A 160 -8.45 7.94 -6.68
C ARG A 160 -8.08 7.32 -8.03
N THR A 161 -8.82 7.68 -9.06
CA THR A 161 -8.51 7.36 -10.46
C THR A 161 -8.64 8.62 -11.29
N ILE A 162 -7.66 8.90 -12.12
CA ILE A 162 -7.73 9.99 -13.11
C ILE A 162 -8.01 9.36 -14.46
N TYR A 163 -9.07 9.83 -15.10
CA TYR A 163 -9.47 9.39 -16.44
C TYR A 163 -9.09 10.44 -17.48
N LYS A 164 -8.81 9.98 -18.69
CA LYS A 164 -8.65 10.82 -19.87
C LYS A 164 -9.99 11.23 -20.46
N ASN A 165 -9.92 12.13 -21.47
CA ASN A 165 -11.08 12.58 -22.22
C ASN A 165 -11.80 11.45 -22.99
N ASP A 166 -11.09 10.36 -23.32
CA ASP A 166 -11.64 9.18 -24.00
C ASP A 166 -12.20 8.13 -23.03
N GLY A 167 -12.14 8.40 -21.70
CA GLY A 167 -12.62 7.51 -20.65
C GLY A 167 -11.63 6.45 -20.19
N SER A 168 -10.45 6.36 -20.82
CA SER A 168 -9.40 5.43 -20.36
C SER A 168 -8.69 5.97 -19.10
N ILE A 169 -8.06 5.07 -18.33
CA ILE A 169 -7.38 5.42 -17.07
C ILE A 169 -6.08 6.16 -17.39
N GLN A 170 -5.88 7.32 -16.78
CA GLN A 170 -4.64 8.08 -16.84
C GLN A 170 -3.73 7.79 -15.64
N LEU A 171 -4.30 7.66 -14.46
CA LEU A 171 -3.57 7.35 -13.24
C LEU A 171 -4.51 6.68 -12.24
N VAL A 172 -4.00 5.67 -11.52
CA VAL A 172 -4.75 4.89 -10.53
C VAL A 172 -3.87 4.59 -9.31
N THR A 173 -4.46 4.53 -8.14
CA THR A 173 -3.76 4.06 -6.94
C THR A 173 -3.85 2.54 -6.80
N ALA A 174 -2.89 1.92 -6.11
CA ALA A 174 -2.88 0.47 -5.89
C ALA A 174 -4.17 -0.06 -5.26
N PRO A 175 -4.77 0.56 -4.23
CA PRO A 175 -6.03 0.07 -3.66
C PRO A 175 -7.15 -0.07 -4.69
N VAL A 176 -7.30 0.91 -5.60
CA VAL A 176 -8.33 0.87 -6.64
C VAL A 176 -8.07 -0.25 -7.66
N ALA A 177 -6.84 -0.35 -8.16
CA ALA A 177 -6.49 -1.40 -9.13
C ALA A 177 -6.67 -2.81 -8.54
N ILE A 178 -6.31 -3.00 -7.26
CA ILE A 178 -6.50 -4.26 -6.53
C ILE A 178 -8.01 -4.54 -6.37
N GLU A 179 -8.78 -3.56 -5.90
CA GLU A 179 -10.22 -3.71 -5.67
C GLU A 179 -10.97 -4.07 -6.96
N ASP A 180 -10.76 -3.32 -8.04
CA ASP A 180 -11.41 -3.55 -9.33
C ASP A 180 -11.10 -4.95 -9.88
N THR A 181 -9.87 -5.41 -9.69
CA THR A 181 -9.47 -6.76 -10.06
C THR A 181 -10.15 -7.79 -9.18
N LEU A 182 -10.09 -7.66 -7.85
CA LEU A 182 -10.67 -8.65 -6.92
C LEU A 182 -12.20 -8.73 -6.99
N LYS A 183 -12.91 -7.67 -7.41
CA LYS A 183 -14.35 -7.72 -7.70
C LYS A 183 -14.71 -8.77 -8.75
N LYS A 184 -13.86 -9.00 -9.75
CA LYS A 184 -14.06 -10.05 -10.77
C LYS A 184 -14.01 -11.45 -10.14
N TYR A 185 -13.31 -11.58 -9.01
CA TYR A 185 -13.16 -12.82 -8.25
C TYR A 185 -14.15 -12.95 -7.09
N GLY A 186 -15.04 -11.98 -6.92
CA GLY A 186 -16.16 -12.02 -5.97
C GLY A 186 -15.97 -11.19 -4.71
N PHE A 187 -14.98 -10.29 -4.66
CA PHE A 187 -14.83 -9.33 -3.57
C PHE A 187 -16.06 -8.44 -3.44
N LYS A 188 -16.47 -8.22 -2.21
CA LYS A 188 -17.57 -7.32 -1.84
C LYS A 188 -17.11 -6.29 -0.82
N ASN A 189 -17.57 -5.06 -0.96
CA ASN A 189 -17.30 -3.97 -0.02
C ASN A 189 -18.08 -4.18 1.30
N GLU A 190 -17.74 -5.23 2.04
CA GLU A 190 -18.38 -5.63 3.30
C GLU A 190 -17.29 -5.84 4.38
N ILE A 191 -17.53 -5.33 5.60
CA ILE A 191 -16.61 -5.47 6.76
C ILE A 191 -16.74 -6.89 7.33
N ARG A 192 -16.14 -7.86 6.65
CA ARG A 192 -16.08 -9.26 7.11
C ARG A 192 -14.98 -10.03 6.41
N ASN A 193 -14.57 -11.14 7.00
CA ASN A 193 -13.71 -12.10 6.31
C ASN A 193 -14.45 -12.66 5.08
N GLN A 194 -13.72 -12.78 3.95
CA GLN A 194 -14.29 -13.31 2.71
C GLN A 194 -13.34 -14.38 2.12
N VAL A 195 -13.95 -15.38 1.47
CA VAL A 195 -13.23 -16.35 0.64
C VAL A 195 -13.75 -16.15 -0.78
N LEU A 196 -12.87 -15.73 -1.66
CA LEU A 196 -13.18 -15.46 -3.06
C LEU A 196 -12.79 -16.66 -3.93
N LYS A 197 -13.04 -16.57 -5.24
CA LYS A 197 -12.54 -17.54 -6.22
C LYS A 197 -11.00 -17.62 -6.13
N GLU A 198 -10.41 -18.71 -6.66
CA GLU A 198 -8.96 -18.94 -6.68
C GLU A 198 -8.32 -19.03 -5.26
N ASP A 199 -9.12 -19.41 -4.24
CA ASP A 199 -8.69 -19.47 -2.83
C ASP A 199 -8.00 -18.17 -2.36
N ILE A 200 -8.62 -17.02 -2.69
CA ILE A 200 -8.22 -15.72 -2.18
C ILE A 200 -8.96 -15.46 -0.87
N ARG A 201 -8.24 -15.09 0.17
CA ARG A 201 -8.81 -14.78 1.48
C ARG A 201 -8.67 -13.30 1.82
N ILE A 202 -9.77 -12.70 2.24
CA ILE A 202 -9.79 -11.31 2.72
C ILE A 202 -9.98 -11.36 4.24
N TRP A 203 -9.08 -10.71 4.95
CA TRP A 203 -9.06 -10.68 6.41
C TRP A 203 -9.46 -9.31 6.93
N ALA A 204 -10.62 -9.25 7.55
CA ALA A 204 -11.08 -8.05 8.23
C ALA A 204 -10.39 -7.88 9.59
N GLU A 205 -10.53 -6.68 10.19
CA GLU A 205 -10.17 -6.49 11.59
C GLU A 205 -10.86 -7.53 12.49
N PRO A 206 -10.21 -7.98 13.56
CA PRO A 206 -8.98 -7.45 14.14
C PRO A 206 -7.68 -8.13 13.65
N ILE A 207 -7.71 -8.98 12.62
CA ILE A 207 -6.54 -9.77 12.19
C ILE A 207 -5.44 -8.86 11.64
N ILE A 208 -5.79 -8.00 10.68
CA ILE A 208 -4.93 -6.92 10.19
C ILE A 208 -5.69 -5.63 10.50
N GLN A 209 -5.12 -4.81 11.36
CA GLN A 209 -5.75 -3.57 11.80
C GLN A 209 -5.17 -2.37 11.07
N ASN A 210 -6.04 -1.46 10.66
CA ASN A 210 -5.65 -0.15 10.17
C ASN A 210 -5.61 0.83 11.33
N HIS A 211 -4.53 1.58 11.44
CA HIS A 211 -4.16 2.38 12.59
C HIS A 211 -3.95 1.54 13.87
N GLN A 212 -3.32 2.13 14.87
CA GLN A 212 -3.10 1.44 16.13
C GLN A 212 -4.40 1.45 16.95
N LYS A 213 -5.05 0.31 17.04
CA LYS A 213 -6.22 0.05 17.89
C LYS A 213 -5.85 -0.86 19.07
N ILE A 214 -6.85 -1.32 19.80
CA ILE A 214 -6.65 -2.26 20.91
C ILE A 214 -6.33 -3.64 20.33
N ASP A 215 -5.20 -4.22 20.74
CA ASP A 215 -4.80 -5.56 20.34
C ASP A 215 -5.79 -6.61 20.89
N THR A 216 -6.10 -7.57 20.05
CA THR A 216 -6.86 -8.76 20.44
C THR A 216 -5.99 -10.01 20.29
N PRO A 217 -6.40 -11.16 20.83
CA PRO A 217 -5.69 -12.42 20.62
C PRO A 217 -5.52 -12.80 19.14
N GLU A 218 -6.38 -12.30 18.25
CA GLU A 218 -6.36 -12.56 16.81
C GLU A 218 -5.47 -11.58 16.03
N THR A 219 -5.11 -10.42 16.60
CA THR A 219 -4.34 -9.38 15.91
C THR A 219 -2.93 -9.88 15.57
N ILE A 220 -2.60 -9.81 14.27
CA ILE A 220 -1.30 -10.20 13.71
C ILE A 220 -0.47 -8.95 13.43
N ALA A 221 -1.07 -7.93 12.81
CA ALA A 221 -0.35 -6.72 12.40
C ALA A 221 -1.22 -5.47 12.49
N HIS A 222 -0.56 -4.32 12.64
CA HIS A 222 -1.13 -2.98 12.45
C HIS A 222 -0.47 -2.31 11.25
N HIS A 223 -1.24 -1.88 10.29
CA HIS A 223 -0.81 -0.88 9.32
C HIS A 223 -1.03 0.49 9.94
N LEU A 224 0.05 1.21 10.25
CA LEU A 224 -0.02 2.45 11.02
C LEU A 224 -0.50 3.64 10.17
N ASN A 225 -0.52 3.47 8.85
CA ASN A 225 -0.96 4.49 7.88
C ASN A 225 -0.25 5.83 8.12
N ASP A 226 1.10 5.79 8.26
CA ASP A 226 1.94 6.96 8.51
C ASP A 226 1.81 8.00 7.38
N SER A 227 1.35 7.55 6.20
CA SER A 227 1.05 8.40 5.02
C SER A 227 2.18 9.39 4.69
N SER A 228 3.43 9.00 4.96
CA SER A 228 4.61 9.85 4.77
C SER A 228 4.78 10.33 3.32
N TRP A 229 4.23 9.59 2.35
CA TRP A 229 4.19 9.92 0.93
C TRP A 229 3.27 11.11 0.60
N PHE A 230 2.25 11.30 1.42
CA PHE A 230 1.28 12.40 1.27
C PHE A 230 1.89 13.77 1.61
N PHE A 231 3.01 13.76 2.32
CA PHE A 231 3.54 14.92 3.01
C PHE A 231 4.81 15.52 2.39
N THR A 232 5.34 14.91 1.34
CA THR A 232 6.56 15.40 0.68
C THR A 232 6.39 16.79 0.07
N ASP A 233 5.17 17.17 -0.28
CA ASP A 233 4.83 18.45 -0.92
C ASP A 233 4.29 19.52 0.06
N ARG A 234 4.01 19.14 1.31
CA ARG A 234 3.52 20.03 2.35
C ARG A 234 4.69 20.53 3.20
N GLY A 235 5.13 21.73 3.03
CA GLY A 235 6.29 22.44 3.61
C GLY A 235 6.81 22.05 5.03
N PRO A 236 7.92 22.66 5.49
CA PRO A 236 8.66 22.26 6.70
C PRO A 236 7.84 22.21 7.98
N PHE A 237 6.82 23.09 8.10
CA PHE A 237 5.96 23.17 9.29
C PHE A 237 5.06 21.94 9.42
N PHE A 238 4.56 21.43 8.30
CA PHE A 238 3.77 20.20 8.32
C PHE A 238 4.64 18.99 8.71
N LYS A 239 5.84 18.88 8.15
CA LYS A 239 6.82 17.85 8.50
C LYS A 239 7.16 17.88 10.01
N PHE A 240 7.23 19.09 10.58
CA PHE A 240 7.41 19.28 12.02
C PHE A 240 6.19 18.77 12.81
N CYS A 241 4.98 19.14 12.43
CA CYS A 241 3.75 18.70 13.10
C CYS A 241 3.56 17.19 13.04
N HIS A 242 3.90 16.54 11.89
CA HIS A 242 3.83 15.11 11.71
C HIS A 242 4.80 14.37 12.64
N ASN A 243 6.03 14.85 12.77
CA ASN A 243 7.02 14.29 13.71
C ASN A 243 6.69 14.57 15.18
N HIS A 244 5.72 15.43 15.45
CA HIS A 244 5.27 15.82 16.78
C HIS A 244 3.74 15.78 16.85
N PRO A 245 3.11 14.61 17.04
CA PRO A 245 1.67 14.39 16.92
C PRO A 245 0.79 15.35 17.75
N PHE A 246 1.34 15.88 18.85
CA PHE A 246 0.67 16.90 19.67
C PHE A 246 0.25 18.16 18.88
N TRP A 247 0.96 18.48 17.79
CA TRP A 247 0.70 19.65 16.95
C TRP A 247 -0.25 19.41 15.78
N ILE A 248 -0.62 18.16 15.50
CA ILE A 248 -1.53 17.79 14.38
C ILE A 248 -2.88 18.54 14.48
N PRO A 249 -3.54 18.67 15.66
CA PRO A 249 -4.79 19.41 15.77
C PRO A 249 -4.65 20.89 15.39
N LEU A 250 -3.53 21.50 15.75
CA LEU A 250 -3.22 22.89 15.39
C LEU A 250 -3.01 23.03 13.87
N TYR A 251 -2.28 22.10 13.27
CA TYR A 251 -2.06 22.06 11.83
C TYR A 251 -3.39 21.98 11.08
N LYS A 252 -4.27 21.02 11.40
CA LYS A 252 -5.60 20.85 10.80
C LYS A 252 -6.46 22.13 10.93
N LYS A 253 -6.30 22.87 12.00
CA LYS A 253 -7.00 24.14 12.23
C LYS A 253 -6.47 25.26 11.32
N ILE A 254 -5.16 25.33 11.13
CA ILE A 254 -4.51 26.31 10.24
C ILE A 254 -4.86 26.00 8.77
N GLU A 255 -4.76 24.73 8.35
CA GLU A 255 -5.11 24.28 6.99
C GLU A 255 -6.55 24.67 6.63
N LYS A 256 -7.51 24.52 7.55
CA LYS A 256 -8.91 24.89 7.38
C LYS A 256 -9.15 26.40 7.22
N ILE A 257 -8.20 27.22 7.70
CA ILE A 257 -8.25 28.70 7.59
C ILE A 257 -7.62 29.17 6.28
N THR A 258 -6.58 28.48 5.81
CA THR A 258 -5.82 28.85 4.60
C THR A 258 -6.38 28.26 3.31
N SER A 259 -7.29 27.29 3.39
CA SER A 259 -7.99 26.67 2.24
C SER A 259 -9.33 27.36 1.90
N LYS A 260 -9.63 28.51 2.53
CA LYS A 260 -10.70 29.44 2.18
C LYS A 260 -10.15 30.64 1.40
#